data_b7003895c2bf74fd7faa80d8ea74c4a9
#
_entry.id   b7003895c2bf74fd7faa80d8ea74c4a9
#
_cell.length_a   1.000
_cell.length_b   1.000
_cell.length_c   1.000
_cell.angle_alpha   90.00
_cell.angle_beta   90.00
_cell.angle_gamma   90.00
#
_symmetry.space_group_name_H-M   'P 1'
#
loop_
_entity.id
_entity.type
_entity.pdbx_description
1 polymer ?
#
loop_
_entity_poly.entity_id
_entity_poly.type
_entity_poly.pdbx_seq_one_letter_code
_entity_poly.pdbx_strand_id
1 'polypeptide(L)'
;MSVDIKEKFLTLLVAIPLFLAGCGNHDSESIKSRSKDPVAVVSVLAVRSAVEVGGGEVLLVPASAIFRKGELTAVFVVGVDNRLTVRWISTGRSMQGDLVVLGGLDKGEFVVGVYSPSLVEGVTVIKSVTAEDQTHE
;
A
#
# COMPACT_ATOMS: atom_id res chain seq x y z
N MET A 1 54.36 -32.90 45.97
CA MET A 1 53.44 -31.78 45.84
C MET A 1 52.32 -32.15 44.92
N SER A 2 51.30 -32.81 45.45
CA SER A 2 50.07 -33.09 44.75
C SER A 2 49.11 -31.97 45.01
N VAL A 3 48.92 -31.10 44.07
CA VAL A 3 47.89 -30.08 44.14
C VAL A 3 46.60 -30.74 43.62
N ASP A 4 45.66 -30.96 44.56
CA ASP A 4 44.40 -31.55 44.26
C ASP A 4 43.61 -30.69 43.30
N ILE A 5 43.59 -31.09 42.06
CA ILE A 5 42.81 -30.46 40.97
C ILE A 5 41.29 -30.59 41.23
N LYS A 6 40.88 -31.50 42.14
CA LYS A 6 39.47 -31.70 42.47
C LYS A 6 38.87 -30.57 43.32
N GLU A 7 39.65 -29.95 44.15
CA GLU A 7 39.16 -28.82 45.00
C GLU A 7 38.89 -27.55 44.19
N LYS A 8 39.63 -27.31 43.10
CA LYS A 8 39.43 -26.11 42.26
C LYS A 8 38.25 -26.26 41.31
N PHE A 9 37.83 -27.45 40.98
CA PHE A 9 36.63 -27.69 40.14
C PHE A 9 35.33 -27.50 40.93
N LEU A 10 35.33 -27.83 42.22
CA LEU A 10 34.15 -27.68 43.06
C LEU A 10 33.81 -26.20 43.37
N THR A 11 34.86 -25.35 43.50
CA THR A 11 34.66 -23.92 43.76
C THR A 11 34.23 -23.15 42.54
N LEU A 12 34.49 -23.64 41.32
CA LEU A 12 34.09 -23.01 40.08
C LEU A 12 32.61 -23.30 39.71
N LEU A 13 32.05 -24.36 40.30
CA LEU A 13 30.68 -24.81 39.96
C LEU A 13 29.59 -24.13 40.82
N VAL A 14 29.98 -23.40 41.86
CA VAL A 14 29.06 -22.67 42.73
C VAL A 14 28.88 -21.21 42.33
N ALA A 15 29.71 -20.67 41.44
CA ALA A 15 29.69 -19.26 41.06
C ALA A 15 28.83 -18.93 39.81
N ILE A 16 28.20 -19.91 39.15
CA ILE A 16 27.49 -19.70 37.87
C ILE A 16 25.96 -19.61 37.96
N PRO A 17 25.24 -19.83 39.07
CA PRO A 17 23.78 -19.74 39.02
C PRO A 17 23.18 -18.40 39.44
N LEU A 18 23.92 -17.29 39.47
CA LEU A 18 23.36 -16.02 39.93
C LEU A 18 23.16 -14.96 38.86
N PHE A 19 23.20 -15.32 37.56
CA PHE A 19 22.97 -14.39 36.47
C PHE A 19 21.80 -14.71 35.54
N LEU A 20 20.83 -15.54 36.00
CA LEU A 20 19.62 -15.88 35.22
C LEU A 20 18.34 -15.35 35.85
N ALA A 21 18.38 -14.18 36.47
CA ALA A 21 17.19 -13.44 36.89
C ALA A 21 17.15 -12.06 36.20
N GLY A 22 17.44 -12.02 34.92
CA GLY A 22 17.10 -10.94 34.01
C GLY A 22 15.83 -11.31 33.30
N CYS A 23 14.68 -11.37 33.98
CA CYS A 23 13.39 -11.21 33.33
C CYS A 23 13.37 -9.80 32.76
N GLY A 24 13.86 -9.66 31.53
CA GLY A 24 13.45 -8.55 30.68
C GLY A 24 11.94 -8.65 30.56
N ASN A 25 11.25 -7.72 31.20
CA ASN A 25 9.92 -7.33 30.79
C ASN A 25 10.06 -6.98 29.31
N HIS A 26 9.77 -7.92 28.45
CA HIS A 26 9.33 -7.60 27.12
C HIS A 26 7.94 -7.00 27.32
N ASP A 27 7.92 -5.69 27.55
CA ASP A 27 6.78 -4.92 27.17
C ASP A 27 6.60 -5.23 25.69
N SER A 28 5.70 -6.17 25.43
CA SER A 28 5.09 -6.28 24.12
C SER A 28 4.40 -4.95 23.91
N GLU A 29 5.15 -3.97 23.42
CA GLU A 29 4.58 -2.87 22.71
C GLU A 29 3.79 -3.52 21.59
N SER A 30 2.54 -3.80 21.94
CA SER A 30 1.50 -4.04 20.98
C SER A 30 1.68 -2.97 19.92
N ILE A 31 2.27 -3.36 18.78
CA ILE A 31 2.23 -2.56 17.58
C ILE A 31 0.76 -2.42 17.32
N LYS A 32 0.18 -1.41 17.94
CA LYS A 32 -1.16 -0.95 17.70
C LYS A 32 -1.13 -0.59 16.22
N SER A 33 -1.52 -1.57 15.42
CA SER A 33 -1.73 -1.38 13.99
C SER A 33 -2.53 -0.09 13.91
N ARG A 34 -1.87 0.97 13.52
CA ARG A 34 -2.48 2.27 13.34
C ARG A 34 -3.43 2.07 12.19
N SER A 35 -4.64 1.68 12.53
CA SER A 35 -5.76 1.70 11.60
C SER A 35 -5.81 3.13 11.11
N LYS A 36 -5.26 3.35 9.91
CA LYS A 36 -5.34 4.66 9.29
C LYS A 36 -6.80 4.93 9.08
N ASP A 37 -7.27 6.03 9.64
CA ASP A 37 -8.64 6.45 9.49
C ASP A 37 -8.99 6.49 7.99
N PRO A 38 -10.22 6.09 7.62
CA PRO A 38 -10.63 6.11 6.22
C PRO A 38 -10.54 7.53 5.67
N VAL A 39 -9.99 7.67 4.48
CA VAL A 39 -9.89 8.94 3.77
C VAL A 39 -11.02 9.03 2.77
N ALA A 40 -11.79 10.12 2.80
CA ALA A 40 -12.81 10.39 1.80
C ALA A 40 -12.15 10.68 0.45
N VAL A 41 -12.59 9.98 -0.58
CA VAL A 41 -12.12 10.17 -1.97
C VAL A 41 -13.22 10.88 -2.76
N VAL A 42 -12.85 11.88 -3.53
CA VAL A 42 -13.82 12.66 -4.32
C VAL A 42 -14.44 11.81 -5.43
N SER A 43 -13.65 10.93 -6.04
CA SER A 43 -14.16 10.04 -7.08
C SER A 43 -13.35 8.76 -7.17
N VAL A 44 -14.02 7.67 -7.47
CA VAL A 44 -13.42 6.38 -7.84
C VAL A 44 -14.00 5.99 -9.19
N LEU A 45 -13.15 5.77 -10.17
CA LEU A 45 -13.53 5.51 -11.55
C LEU A 45 -13.05 4.12 -11.96
N ALA A 46 -13.89 3.40 -12.73
CA ALA A 46 -13.43 2.20 -13.41
C ALA A 46 -12.49 2.56 -14.57
N VAL A 47 -11.41 1.81 -14.72
CA VAL A 47 -10.54 1.92 -15.90
C VAL A 47 -11.36 1.63 -17.14
N ARG A 48 -11.48 2.62 -18.00
CA ARG A 48 -12.28 2.55 -19.23
C ARG A 48 -11.44 2.03 -20.37
N SER A 49 -12.11 1.43 -21.35
CA SER A 49 -11.48 1.12 -22.62
C SER A 49 -12.06 1.98 -23.74
N ALA A 50 -11.24 2.30 -24.71
CA ALA A 50 -11.63 2.96 -25.95
C ALA A 50 -11.05 2.21 -27.14
N VAL A 51 -11.68 2.37 -28.28
CA VAL A 51 -11.14 1.85 -29.54
C VAL A 51 -10.33 2.93 -30.22
N GLU A 52 -9.09 2.63 -30.49
CA GLU A 52 -8.19 3.52 -31.20
C GLU A 52 -8.47 3.53 -32.70
N VAL A 53 -8.10 4.64 -33.37
CA VAL A 53 -8.12 4.69 -34.82
C VAL A 53 -7.11 3.65 -35.36
N GLY A 54 -7.61 2.57 -35.92
CA GLY A 54 -6.82 1.39 -36.30
C GLY A 54 -7.35 0.09 -35.69
N GLY A 55 -8.38 0.17 -34.79
CA GLY A 55 -9.13 -0.99 -34.28
C GLY A 55 -8.56 -1.65 -33.04
N GLY A 56 -7.51 -1.10 -32.45
CA GLY A 56 -6.96 -1.58 -31.17
C GLY A 56 -7.78 -1.08 -29.97
N GLU A 57 -8.03 -1.95 -28.99
CA GLU A 57 -8.56 -1.51 -27.69
C GLU A 57 -7.44 -0.97 -26.82
N VAL A 58 -7.63 0.23 -26.25
CA VAL A 58 -6.69 0.87 -25.32
C VAL A 58 -7.39 1.17 -24.01
N LEU A 59 -6.67 1.14 -22.92
CA LEU A 59 -7.15 1.52 -21.60
C LEU A 59 -6.89 3.01 -21.37
N LEU A 60 -7.82 3.66 -20.69
CA LEU A 60 -7.77 5.09 -20.39
C LEU A 60 -7.89 5.35 -18.91
N VAL A 61 -7.07 6.27 -18.42
CA VAL A 61 -7.17 6.82 -17.06
C VAL A 61 -7.13 8.34 -17.11
N PRO A 62 -7.89 9.05 -16.24
CA PRO A 62 -7.82 10.50 -16.17
C PRO A 62 -6.40 10.97 -15.86
N ALA A 63 -5.96 12.02 -16.53
CA ALA A 63 -4.66 12.63 -16.23
C ALA A 63 -4.58 13.12 -14.77
N SER A 64 -5.72 13.51 -14.18
CA SER A 64 -5.84 13.91 -12.77
C SER A 64 -5.61 12.80 -11.76
N ALA A 65 -5.75 11.53 -12.17
CA ALA A 65 -5.51 10.35 -11.33
C ALA A 65 -4.02 10.05 -11.16
N ILE A 66 -3.20 10.58 -12.05
CA ILE A 66 -1.80 10.22 -12.19
C ILE A 66 -0.91 11.03 -11.25
N PHE A 67 0.03 10.36 -10.62
CA PHE A 67 1.11 11.01 -9.90
C PHE A 67 2.47 10.43 -10.32
N ARG A 68 3.52 11.18 -10.02
CA ARG A 68 4.89 10.78 -10.33
C ARG A 68 5.73 10.68 -9.07
N LYS A 69 6.64 9.71 -9.07
CA LYS A 69 7.68 9.58 -8.08
C LYS A 69 9.02 9.34 -8.80
N GLY A 70 9.78 10.42 -8.92
CA GLY A 70 10.93 10.46 -9.83
C GLY A 70 10.45 10.30 -11.29
N GLU A 71 11.05 9.38 -12.00
CA GLU A 71 10.71 9.06 -13.40
C GLU A 71 9.52 8.08 -13.53
N LEU A 72 9.06 7.54 -12.39
CA LEU A 72 7.99 6.55 -12.38
C LEU A 72 6.62 7.22 -12.35
N THR A 73 5.71 6.68 -13.14
CA THR A 73 4.29 7.10 -13.20
C THR A 73 3.42 6.08 -12.48
N ALA A 74 2.49 6.55 -11.68
CA ALA A 74 1.62 5.69 -10.88
C ALA A 74 0.20 6.24 -10.75
N VAL A 75 -0.70 5.35 -10.33
CA VAL A 75 -2.06 5.64 -9.90
C VAL A 75 -2.35 4.90 -8.60
N PHE A 76 -3.38 5.33 -7.87
CA PHE A 76 -3.94 4.54 -6.79
C PHE A 76 -5.07 3.66 -7.30
N VAL A 77 -4.92 2.35 -7.15
CA VAL A 77 -5.98 1.35 -7.39
C VAL A 77 -6.74 1.12 -6.10
N VAL A 78 -8.05 1.03 -6.20
CA VAL A 78 -8.95 0.71 -5.08
C VAL A 78 -9.27 -0.77 -5.11
N GLY A 79 -8.78 -1.51 -4.14
CA GLY A 79 -9.06 -2.94 -3.99
C GLY A 79 -10.50 -3.23 -3.59
N VAL A 80 -10.87 -4.51 -3.57
CA VAL A 80 -12.20 -4.99 -3.17
C VAL A 80 -12.52 -4.69 -1.70
N ASP A 81 -11.49 -4.54 -0.88
CA ASP A 81 -11.54 -4.15 0.53
C ASP A 81 -11.53 -2.63 0.75
N ASN A 82 -11.69 -1.84 -0.32
CA ASN A 82 -11.58 -0.38 -0.35
C ASN A 82 -10.21 0.13 0.12
N ARG A 83 -9.17 -0.66 0.02
CA ARG A 83 -7.79 -0.23 0.32
C ARG A 83 -7.10 0.30 -0.92
N LEU A 84 -6.31 1.35 -0.72
CA LEU A 84 -5.47 1.91 -1.76
C LEU A 84 -4.19 1.11 -1.94
N THR A 85 -3.89 0.79 -3.18
CA THR A 85 -2.60 0.21 -3.58
C THR A 85 -1.97 1.07 -4.66
N VAL A 86 -0.70 1.38 -4.53
CA VAL A 86 0.04 2.07 -5.59
C VAL A 86 0.29 1.09 -6.73
N ARG A 87 -0.09 1.49 -7.94
CA ARG A 87 0.14 0.73 -9.15
C ARG A 87 1.02 1.55 -10.09
N TRP A 88 2.20 1.02 -10.41
CA TRP A 88 3.09 1.61 -11.41
C TRP A 88 2.58 1.30 -12.80
N ILE A 89 2.49 2.32 -13.62
CA ILE A 89 1.92 2.20 -14.97
C ILE A 89 2.85 2.80 -16.01
N SER A 90 2.74 2.30 -17.24
CA SER A 90 3.29 2.93 -18.43
C SER A 90 2.18 3.65 -19.16
N THR A 91 2.41 4.90 -19.52
CA THR A 91 1.42 5.73 -20.22
C THR A 91 1.94 6.13 -21.60
N GLY A 92 1.01 6.24 -22.54
CA GLY A 92 1.26 6.74 -23.87
C GLY A 92 0.71 8.17 -24.05
N ARG A 93 0.13 8.42 -25.22
CA ARG A 93 -0.41 9.72 -25.60
C ARG A 93 -1.65 10.10 -24.77
N SER A 94 -1.92 11.39 -24.72
CA SER A 94 -3.18 11.90 -24.18
C SER A 94 -4.31 11.78 -25.21
N MET A 95 -5.51 11.48 -24.73
CA MET A 95 -6.73 11.33 -25.51
C MET A 95 -7.89 11.96 -24.76
N GLN A 96 -8.37 13.12 -25.18
CA GLN A 96 -9.51 13.84 -24.58
C GLN A 96 -9.39 14.13 -23.08
N GLY A 97 -8.18 14.41 -22.58
CA GLY A 97 -7.92 14.66 -21.16
C GLY A 97 -7.55 13.40 -20.35
N ASP A 98 -7.72 12.23 -20.92
CA ASP A 98 -7.26 10.97 -20.36
C ASP A 98 -5.90 10.59 -20.95
N LEU A 99 -5.17 9.71 -20.26
CA LEU A 99 -3.95 9.11 -20.77
C LEU A 99 -4.18 7.65 -21.17
N VAL A 100 -3.64 7.29 -22.32
CA VAL A 100 -3.60 5.90 -22.75
C VAL A 100 -2.66 5.13 -21.85
N VAL A 101 -3.12 4.02 -21.29
CA VAL A 101 -2.32 3.12 -20.47
C VAL A 101 -1.75 2.03 -21.37
N LEU A 102 -0.43 1.92 -21.40
CA LEU A 102 0.30 0.92 -22.20
C LEU A 102 0.57 -0.36 -21.37
N GLY A 103 0.50 -0.27 -20.04
CA GLY A 103 0.69 -1.42 -19.16
C GLY A 103 0.58 -1.05 -17.70
N GLY A 104 0.36 -2.05 -16.86
CA GLY A 104 0.27 -1.92 -15.40
C GLY A 104 -1.15 -1.83 -14.85
N LEU A 105 -2.18 -1.75 -15.68
CA LEU A 105 -3.59 -1.80 -15.29
C LEU A 105 -4.38 -2.76 -16.17
N ASP A 106 -5.46 -3.27 -15.61
CA ASP A 106 -6.42 -4.12 -16.29
C ASP A 106 -7.76 -3.40 -16.45
N LYS A 107 -8.52 -3.84 -17.46
CA LYS A 107 -9.86 -3.32 -17.74
C LYS A 107 -10.79 -3.61 -16.56
N GLY A 108 -11.52 -2.58 -16.13
CA GLY A 108 -12.48 -2.70 -15.03
C GLY A 108 -11.88 -2.60 -13.63
N GLU A 109 -10.58 -2.46 -13.47
CA GLU A 109 -9.99 -2.05 -12.19
C GLU A 109 -10.50 -0.65 -11.80
N PHE A 110 -10.58 -0.39 -10.51
CA PHE A 110 -11.02 0.89 -10.00
C PHE A 110 -9.81 1.72 -9.58
N VAL A 111 -9.76 2.96 -10.07
CA VAL A 111 -8.71 3.92 -9.73
C VAL A 111 -9.31 5.16 -9.07
N VAL A 112 -8.52 5.82 -8.26
CA VAL A 112 -8.86 7.14 -7.73
C VAL A 112 -8.80 8.14 -8.88
N GLY A 113 -9.89 8.86 -9.13
CA GLY A 113 -10.00 9.77 -10.28
C GLY A 113 -9.19 11.05 -10.17
N VAL A 114 -8.90 11.49 -8.94
CA VAL A 114 -8.07 12.67 -8.67
C VAL A 114 -7.04 12.34 -7.60
N TYR A 115 -5.78 12.47 -7.94
CA TYR A 115 -4.69 12.30 -6.98
C TYR A 115 -4.71 13.39 -5.91
N SER A 116 -4.43 13.01 -4.67
CA SER A 116 -4.19 13.95 -3.57
C SER A 116 -2.97 13.48 -2.76
N PRO A 117 -2.11 14.40 -2.31
CA PRO A 117 -0.97 14.08 -1.45
C PRO A 117 -1.35 13.43 -0.10
N SER A 118 -2.60 13.56 0.32
CA SER A 118 -3.13 12.91 1.52
C SER A 118 -3.38 11.41 1.34
N LEU A 119 -3.42 10.93 0.10
CA LEU A 119 -3.61 9.52 -0.22
C LEU A 119 -2.31 8.77 0.02
N VAL A 120 -2.41 7.69 0.77
CA VAL A 120 -1.27 6.83 1.10
C VAL A 120 -1.66 5.38 0.87
N GLU A 121 -0.73 4.58 0.38
CA GLU A 121 -0.93 3.15 0.20
C GLU A 121 -1.37 2.46 1.50
N GLY A 122 -2.29 1.52 1.39
CA GLY A 122 -2.86 0.78 2.52
C GLY A 122 -3.97 1.51 3.29
N VAL A 123 -4.27 2.76 2.95
CA VAL A 123 -5.40 3.50 3.55
C VAL A 123 -6.71 2.97 3.01
N THR A 124 -7.68 2.79 3.88
CA THR A 124 -9.07 2.50 3.50
C THR A 124 -9.75 3.79 3.06
N VAL A 125 -10.43 3.77 1.93
CA VAL A 125 -11.13 4.92 1.37
C VAL A 125 -12.63 4.71 1.37
N ILE A 126 -13.36 5.83 1.46
CA ILE A 126 -14.81 5.86 1.31
C ILE A 126 -15.11 6.47 -0.06
N LYS A 127 -15.87 5.74 -0.88
CA LYS A 127 -16.34 6.30 -2.15
C LYS A 127 -17.34 7.42 -1.85
N SER A 128 -17.03 8.65 -2.26
CA SER A 128 -18.06 9.66 -2.35
C SER A 128 -18.91 9.34 -3.57
N VAL A 129 -20.14 8.98 -3.36
CA VAL A 129 -21.14 8.87 -4.42
C VAL A 129 -21.49 10.30 -4.80
N THR A 130 -20.95 10.79 -5.92
CA THR A 130 -21.47 12.00 -6.53
C THR A 130 -22.89 11.66 -7.02
N ALA A 131 -23.87 12.32 -6.46
CA ALA A 131 -25.28 12.15 -6.81
C ALA A 131 -25.55 12.76 -8.21
N GLU A 132 -24.99 12.19 -9.26
CA GLU A 132 -25.26 12.58 -10.65
C GLU A 132 -25.99 11.47 -11.45
N ASP A 133 -26.48 10.42 -10.80
CA ASP A 133 -27.24 9.37 -11.48
C ASP A 133 -28.68 9.21 -10.95
N GLN A 134 -29.32 10.35 -10.63
CA GLN A 134 -30.75 10.36 -10.32
C GLN A 134 -31.45 11.47 -11.09
N THR A 135 -31.42 11.39 -12.43
CA THR A 135 -32.42 12.10 -13.22
C THR A 135 -32.61 11.42 -14.57
N HIS A 136 -33.29 10.28 -14.56
CA HIS A 136 -34.09 9.83 -15.69
C HIS A 136 -35.27 8.98 -15.16
N GLU A 137 -36.28 9.69 -14.78
CA GLU A 137 -37.67 9.22 -14.97
C GLU A 137 -38.35 10.15 -15.92
#